data_6d5503f9922e4a3d75832f0a36e57fcc
#
_entry.id   6d5503f9922e4a3d75832f0a36e57fcc
#
_cell.length_a   1.000
_cell.length_b   1.000
_cell.length_c   1.000
_cell.angle_alpha   90.00
_cell.angle_beta   90.00
_cell.angle_gamma   90.00
#
_symmetry.space_group_name_H-M   'P 1'
#
loop_
_entity.id
_entity.type
_entity.pdbx_description
1 polymer ?
#
loop_
_entity_poly.entity_id
_entity_poly.type
_entity_poly.pdbx_seq_one_letter_code
_entity_poly.pdbx_strand_id
1 'polypeptide(L)'
;MKIWESFLDLLFPPKCPFCRKILDDPRAPVCPECQGKLPWLLGEDALRAVEGTAGCLSPLAYRDGVPEAVRRYKFPGNPSYGKPFGLLMAQCAQDSLTGAVDVVTWTPLSRRRKRKRGFDQAELLARTAAGELGLPARKLLEKGTDNGP
;
A
#
# COMPACT_ATOMS: atom_id res chain seq x y z
N MET A 1 10.87 -15.84 14.36
CA MET A 1 10.24 -14.67 13.73
C MET A 1 8.75 -14.59 14.04
N LYS A 2 7.96 -15.63 13.84
CA LYS A 2 6.50 -15.58 14.09
C LYS A 2 6.07 -15.25 15.53
N ILE A 3 6.82 -15.65 16.55
CA ILE A 3 6.47 -15.40 17.98
C ILE A 3 6.64 -13.93 18.35
N TRP A 4 7.65 -13.26 17.82
CA TRP A 4 7.91 -11.84 18.06
C TRP A 4 6.88 -10.94 17.35
N GLU A 5 6.48 -11.30 16.15
CA GLU A 5 5.40 -10.60 15.41
C GLU A 5 4.08 -10.71 16.17
N SER A 6 3.73 -11.92 16.68
CA SER A 6 2.52 -12.12 17.48
C SER A 6 2.53 -11.34 18.80
N PHE A 7 3.70 -11.16 19.42
CA PHE A 7 3.81 -10.34 20.63
C PHE A 7 3.66 -8.84 20.36
N LEU A 8 4.21 -8.36 19.23
CA LEU A 8 4.03 -6.99 18.79
C LEU A 8 2.58 -6.70 18.39
N ASP A 9 1.92 -7.65 17.74
CA ASP A 9 0.50 -7.54 17.37
C ASP A 9 -0.42 -7.50 18.62
N LEU A 10 0.00 -8.14 19.72
CA LEU A 10 -0.73 -8.07 20.99
C LEU A 10 -0.61 -6.70 21.66
N LEU A 11 0.57 -6.07 21.58
CA LEU A 11 0.79 -4.73 22.15
C LEU A 11 0.29 -3.59 21.23
N PHE A 12 0.39 -3.81 19.92
CA PHE A 12 0.00 -2.85 18.88
C PHE A 12 -0.86 -3.55 17.82
N PRO A 13 -2.11 -3.89 18.17
CA PRO A 13 -2.97 -4.63 17.25
C PRO A 13 -3.16 -3.85 15.95
N PRO A 14 -3.14 -4.56 14.80
CA PRO A 14 -3.36 -3.94 13.51
C PRO A 14 -4.74 -3.29 13.46
N LYS A 15 -4.79 -2.10 12.87
CA LYS A 15 -6.02 -1.31 12.76
C LYS A 15 -6.41 -1.13 11.31
N CYS A 16 -7.71 -1.17 11.07
CA CYS A 16 -8.26 -0.84 9.77
C CYS A 16 -7.84 0.59 9.38
N PRO A 17 -7.19 0.81 8.20
CA PRO A 17 -6.72 2.14 7.81
C PRO A 17 -7.85 3.13 7.56
N PHE A 18 -9.08 2.66 7.35
CA PHE A 18 -10.24 3.49 7.04
C PHE A 18 -11.01 3.91 8.30
N CYS A 19 -11.48 2.98 9.12
CA CYS A 19 -12.27 3.28 10.33
C CYS A 19 -11.48 3.26 11.64
N ARG A 20 -10.23 2.77 11.64
CA ARG A 20 -9.32 2.67 12.80
C ARG A 20 -9.73 1.63 13.86
N LYS A 21 -10.78 0.83 13.62
CA LYS A 21 -11.11 -0.32 14.47
C LYS A 21 -9.97 -1.35 14.41
N ILE A 22 -9.73 -2.04 15.52
CA ILE A 22 -8.81 -3.17 15.57
C ILE A 22 -9.31 -4.24 14.60
N LEU A 23 -8.39 -4.85 13.86
CA LEU A 23 -8.68 -5.94 12.96
C LEU A 23 -8.66 -7.25 13.77
N ASP A 24 -9.74 -8.03 13.69
CA ASP A 24 -9.83 -9.35 14.31
C ASP A 24 -8.86 -10.34 13.65
N ASP A 25 -8.65 -10.21 12.34
CA ASP A 25 -7.62 -10.92 11.59
C ASP A 25 -6.48 -9.96 11.20
N PRO A 26 -5.25 -10.17 11.73
CA PRO A 26 -4.07 -9.36 11.38
C PRO A 26 -3.67 -9.44 9.91
N ARG A 27 -4.20 -10.42 9.16
CA ARG A 27 -3.93 -10.59 7.72
C ARG A 27 -4.95 -9.87 6.85
N ALA A 28 -6.10 -9.48 7.40
CA ALA A 28 -7.09 -8.74 6.65
C ALA A 28 -6.60 -7.31 6.38
N PRO A 29 -6.68 -6.80 5.14
CA PRO A 29 -6.28 -5.44 4.82
C PRO A 29 -7.30 -4.41 5.35
N VAL A 30 -8.57 -4.81 5.54
CA VAL A 30 -9.66 -3.95 6.03
C VAL A 30 -10.63 -4.76 6.89
N CYS A 31 -11.36 -4.11 7.77
CA CYS A 31 -12.40 -4.78 8.55
C CYS A 31 -13.64 -5.09 7.68
N PRO A 32 -14.47 -6.08 8.06
CA PRO A 32 -15.66 -6.47 7.28
C PRO A 32 -16.64 -5.32 7.00
N GLU A 33 -16.78 -4.39 7.95
CA GLU A 33 -17.66 -3.23 7.78
C GLU A 33 -17.15 -2.27 6.67
N CYS A 34 -15.85 -2.00 6.63
CA CYS A 34 -15.24 -1.19 5.57
C CYS A 34 -15.21 -1.93 4.24
N GLN A 35 -15.01 -3.26 4.27
CA GLN A 35 -15.06 -4.08 3.06
C GLN A 35 -16.35 -3.85 2.27
N GLY A 36 -17.49 -3.74 2.94
CA GLY A 36 -18.81 -3.52 2.33
C GLY A 36 -19.10 -2.08 1.90
N LYS A 37 -18.29 -1.08 2.32
CA LYS A 37 -18.59 0.35 2.12
C LYS A 37 -17.59 1.08 1.24
N LEU A 38 -16.39 0.52 1.04
CA LEU A 38 -15.34 1.17 0.27
C LEU A 38 -15.68 1.20 -1.22
N PRO A 39 -15.25 2.26 -1.93
CA PRO A 39 -15.48 2.43 -3.36
C PRO A 39 -14.52 1.55 -4.18
N TRP A 40 -14.75 0.24 -4.17
CA TRP A 40 -13.92 -0.73 -4.88
C TRP A 40 -13.94 -0.49 -6.39
N LEU A 41 -12.79 -0.62 -7.01
CA LEU A 41 -12.62 -0.69 -8.45
C LEU A 41 -12.31 -2.15 -8.81
N LEU A 42 -13.15 -2.76 -9.62
CA LEU A 42 -13.07 -4.18 -9.96
C LEU A 42 -12.98 -4.35 -11.47
N GLY A 43 -12.31 -5.42 -11.92
CA GLY A 43 -12.18 -5.74 -13.33
C GLY A 43 -11.59 -4.57 -14.14
N GLU A 44 -12.27 -4.18 -15.19
CA GLU A 44 -11.83 -3.11 -16.09
C GLU A 44 -11.79 -1.73 -15.41
N ASP A 45 -12.62 -1.48 -14.42
CA ASP A 45 -12.62 -0.22 -13.66
C ASP A 45 -11.34 -0.02 -12.85
N ALA A 46 -10.68 -1.11 -12.47
CA ALA A 46 -9.41 -1.06 -11.75
C ALA A 46 -8.22 -0.66 -12.63
N LEU A 47 -8.33 -0.84 -13.94
CA LEU A 47 -7.27 -0.59 -14.92
C LEU A 47 -7.52 0.71 -15.68
N ARG A 48 -6.53 1.57 -15.72
CA ARG A 48 -6.53 2.79 -16.54
C ARG A 48 -5.35 2.76 -17.51
N ALA A 49 -5.61 3.12 -18.75
CA ALA A 49 -4.55 3.36 -19.72
C ALA A 49 -3.72 4.60 -19.30
N VAL A 50 -2.40 4.43 -19.29
CA VAL A 50 -1.45 5.51 -19.03
C VAL A 50 -0.36 5.43 -20.09
N GLU A 51 -0.16 6.53 -20.82
CA GLU A 51 0.83 6.59 -21.90
C GLU A 51 2.24 6.20 -21.40
N GLY A 52 2.95 5.41 -22.16
CA GLY A 52 4.30 4.92 -21.83
C GLY A 52 4.33 3.78 -20.79
N THR A 53 3.18 3.24 -20.40
CA THR A 53 3.08 2.10 -19.48
C THR A 53 2.10 1.05 -20.00
N ALA A 54 2.14 -0.15 -19.41
CA ALA A 54 1.11 -1.17 -19.67
C ALA A 54 -0.25 -0.83 -19.05
N GLY A 55 -0.28 0.11 -18.11
CA GLY A 55 -1.47 0.60 -17.44
C GLY A 55 -1.22 0.98 -15.98
N CYS A 56 -2.23 1.53 -15.35
CA CYS A 56 -2.24 1.87 -13.93
C CYS A 56 -3.38 1.14 -13.23
N LEU A 57 -3.06 0.33 -12.24
CA LEU A 57 -4.03 -0.39 -11.42
C LEU A 57 -4.31 0.35 -10.11
N SER A 58 -5.58 0.41 -9.73
CA SER A 58 -6.03 0.99 -8.46
C SER A 58 -7.12 0.12 -7.84
N PRO A 59 -6.98 -0.31 -6.58
CA PRO A 59 -8.02 -1.12 -5.92
C PRO A 59 -9.24 -0.30 -5.50
N LEU A 60 -9.08 1.01 -5.31
CA LEU A 60 -10.10 1.90 -4.76
C LEU A 60 -10.16 3.22 -5.53
N ALA A 61 -11.37 3.74 -5.72
CA ALA A 61 -11.56 5.10 -6.18
C ALA A 61 -11.18 6.11 -5.08
N TYR A 62 -10.64 7.26 -5.47
CA TYR A 62 -10.15 8.28 -4.53
C TYR A 62 -11.29 9.15 -3.99
N ARG A 63 -12.22 8.53 -3.26
CA ARG A 63 -13.41 9.14 -2.64
C ARG A 63 -13.83 8.37 -1.38
N ASP A 64 -14.86 8.76 -0.69
CA ASP A 64 -15.56 8.02 0.39
C ASP A 64 -14.62 7.47 1.49
N GLY A 65 -13.82 8.35 2.11
CA GLY A 65 -12.90 7.99 3.21
C GLY A 65 -11.52 7.52 2.75
N VAL A 66 -11.32 7.21 1.46
CA VAL A 66 -10.00 6.83 0.90
C VAL A 66 -8.99 7.99 1.00
N PRO A 67 -9.34 9.26 0.65
CA PRO A 67 -8.43 10.40 0.81
C PRO A 67 -7.92 10.57 2.24
N GLU A 68 -8.79 10.44 3.23
CA GLU A 68 -8.45 10.56 4.65
C GLU A 68 -7.52 9.44 5.11
N ALA A 69 -7.78 8.20 4.69
CA ALA A 69 -6.95 7.05 5.02
C ALA A 69 -5.55 7.19 4.42
N VAL A 70 -5.44 7.61 3.16
CA VAL A 70 -4.15 7.89 2.48
C VAL A 70 -3.43 9.06 3.16
N ARG A 71 -4.15 10.11 3.58
CA ARG A 71 -3.56 11.24 4.29
C ARG A 71 -3.00 10.82 5.64
N ARG A 72 -3.71 9.98 6.41
CA ARG A 72 -3.23 9.41 7.68
C ARG A 72 -1.97 8.56 7.49
N TYR A 73 -1.88 7.82 6.40
CA TYR A 73 -0.67 7.07 6.07
C TYR A 73 0.51 8.00 5.76
N LYS A 74 0.25 9.11 5.08
CA LYS A 74 1.29 10.06 4.66
C LYS A 74 1.68 11.07 5.74
N PHE A 75 0.71 11.57 6.54
CA PHE A 75 0.88 12.71 7.46
C PHE A 75 0.04 12.57 8.73
N PRO A 76 0.61 12.48 9.93
CA PRO A 76 2.02 12.49 10.33
C PRO A 76 2.80 11.21 10.04
N GLY A 77 2.31 10.32 9.24
CA GLY A 77 2.94 9.09 8.82
C GLY A 77 2.78 7.96 9.85
N ASN A 78 1.91 7.02 9.55
CA ASN A 78 1.74 5.81 10.34
C ASN A 78 2.15 4.58 9.52
N PRO A 79 3.36 4.02 9.75
CA PRO A 79 3.86 2.89 8.98
C PRO A 79 3.01 1.63 9.12
N SER A 80 2.23 1.47 10.21
CA SER A 80 1.38 0.31 10.42
C SER A 80 0.30 0.15 9.33
N TYR A 81 -0.10 1.24 8.67
CA TYR A 81 -1.03 1.18 7.53
C TYR A 81 -0.37 0.74 6.22
N GLY A 82 0.95 0.66 6.16
CA GLY A 82 1.66 0.19 4.98
C GLY A 82 1.32 -1.24 4.61
N LYS A 83 1.22 -2.13 5.59
CA LYS A 83 0.86 -3.54 5.36
C LYS A 83 -0.56 -3.67 4.77
N PRO A 84 -1.64 -3.15 5.40
CA PRO A 84 -2.98 -3.17 4.80
C PRO A 84 -3.03 -2.61 3.38
N PHE A 85 -2.47 -1.45 3.12
CA PHE A 85 -2.47 -0.87 1.77
C PHE A 85 -1.65 -1.70 0.77
N GLY A 86 -0.50 -2.24 1.18
CA GLY A 86 0.31 -3.12 0.34
C GLY A 86 -0.43 -4.42 -0.03
N LEU A 87 -1.20 -5.00 0.89
CA LEU A 87 -2.06 -6.15 0.64
C LEU A 87 -3.18 -5.83 -0.38
N LEU A 88 -3.83 -4.68 -0.24
CA LEU A 88 -4.83 -4.22 -1.22
C LEU A 88 -4.24 -4.07 -2.63
N MET A 89 -3.03 -3.52 -2.71
CA MET A 89 -2.32 -3.41 -3.99
C MET A 89 -1.98 -4.77 -4.58
N ALA A 90 -1.53 -5.71 -3.74
CA ALA A 90 -1.22 -7.07 -4.18
C ALA A 90 -2.45 -7.79 -4.72
N GLN A 91 -3.58 -7.74 -4.00
CA GLN A 91 -4.85 -8.31 -4.46
C GLN A 91 -5.27 -7.72 -5.81
N CYS A 92 -5.27 -6.40 -5.94
CA CYS A 92 -5.60 -5.74 -7.20
C CYS A 92 -4.68 -6.19 -8.35
N ALA A 93 -3.39 -6.36 -8.08
CA ALA A 93 -2.45 -6.87 -9.06
C ALA A 93 -2.72 -8.33 -9.43
N GLN A 94 -3.00 -9.20 -8.46
CA GLN A 94 -3.35 -10.60 -8.72
C GLN A 94 -4.60 -10.76 -9.58
N ASP A 95 -5.61 -9.90 -9.34
CA ASP A 95 -6.90 -9.98 -10.04
C ASP A 95 -6.84 -9.36 -11.46
N SER A 96 -5.93 -8.42 -11.70
CA SER A 96 -5.99 -7.57 -12.89
C SER A 96 -4.72 -7.58 -13.76
N LEU A 97 -3.58 -8.04 -13.25
CA LEU A 97 -2.37 -8.12 -14.06
C LEU A 97 -2.42 -9.31 -15.01
N THR A 98 -2.35 -8.99 -16.30
CA THR A 98 -2.15 -9.97 -17.37
C THR A 98 -0.72 -9.86 -17.86
N GLY A 99 0.07 -10.90 -17.66
CA GLY A 99 1.45 -10.96 -18.14
C GLY A 99 2.47 -11.18 -17.02
N ALA A 100 3.71 -11.43 -17.44
CA ALA A 100 4.82 -11.69 -16.52
C ALA A 100 5.35 -10.38 -15.93
N VAL A 101 5.53 -10.38 -14.61
CA VAL A 101 6.20 -9.32 -13.84
C VAL A 101 7.39 -9.95 -13.14
N ASP A 102 8.58 -9.42 -13.35
CA ASP A 102 9.83 -9.98 -12.82
C ASP A 102 10.24 -9.33 -11.50
N VAL A 103 9.84 -8.07 -11.28
CA VAL A 103 10.30 -7.28 -10.13
C VAL A 103 9.31 -6.19 -9.77
N VAL A 104 9.20 -5.89 -8.49
CA VAL A 104 8.49 -4.73 -7.96
C VAL A 104 9.51 -3.66 -7.60
N THR A 105 9.28 -2.44 -8.02
CA THR A 105 10.07 -1.26 -7.65
C THR A 105 9.15 -0.14 -7.16
N TRP A 106 9.71 0.97 -6.73
CA TRP A 106 8.96 2.13 -6.23
C TRP A 106 9.62 3.44 -6.61
N THR A 107 8.83 4.51 -6.66
CA THR A 107 9.33 5.87 -6.80
C THR A 107 9.95 6.33 -5.48
N PRO A 108 11.25 6.60 -5.42
CA PRO A 108 11.93 6.93 -4.17
C PRO A 108 11.54 8.32 -3.65
N LEU A 109 11.46 8.43 -2.33
CA LEU A 109 11.37 9.73 -1.67
C LEU A 109 12.71 10.47 -1.71
N SER A 110 12.64 11.80 -1.71
CA SER A 110 13.83 12.61 -1.44
C SER A 110 14.35 12.39 -0.02
N ARG A 111 15.65 12.56 0.20
CA ARG A 111 16.28 12.42 1.52
C ARG A 111 15.65 13.33 2.57
N ARG A 112 15.26 14.55 2.19
CA ARG A 112 14.57 15.53 3.05
C ARG A 112 13.19 15.01 3.49
N ARG A 113 12.38 14.51 2.55
CA ARG A 113 11.04 13.97 2.84
C ARG A 113 11.13 12.68 3.66
N LYS A 114 12.08 11.80 3.37
CA LYS A 114 12.31 10.57 4.15
C LYS A 114 12.67 10.89 5.60
N ARG A 115 13.55 11.89 5.86
CA ARG A 115 13.86 12.36 7.21
C ARG A 115 12.64 12.95 7.92
N LYS A 116 11.81 13.76 7.24
CA LYS A 116 10.60 14.37 7.81
C LYS A 116 9.53 13.33 8.15
N ARG A 117 9.38 12.26 7.35
CA ARG A 117 8.34 11.24 7.51
C ARG A 117 8.78 10.04 8.34
N GLY A 118 10.09 9.85 8.50
CA GLY A 118 10.67 8.72 9.24
C GLY A 118 10.80 7.44 8.42
N PHE A 119 10.05 7.30 7.31
CA PHE A 119 10.06 6.12 6.44
C PHE A 119 9.70 6.48 4.99
N ASP A 120 10.02 5.59 4.06
CA ASP A 120 9.59 5.71 2.65
C ASP A 120 8.28 4.94 2.46
N GLN A 121 7.20 5.68 2.25
CA GLN A 121 5.87 5.11 2.12
C GLN A 121 5.74 4.19 0.89
N ALA A 122 6.29 4.62 -0.24
CA ALA A 122 6.21 3.84 -1.48
C ALA A 122 7.04 2.55 -1.38
N GLU A 123 8.21 2.61 -0.74
CA GLU A 123 9.03 1.44 -0.45
C GLU A 123 8.27 0.41 0.40
N LEU A 124 7.62 0.87 1.47
CA LEU A 124 6.88 -0.03 2.37
C LEU A 124 5.72 -0.74 1.65
N LEU A 125 4.95 0.00 0.85
CA LEU A 125 3.88 -0.58 0.03
C LEU A 125 4.41 -1.59 -0.98
N ALA A 126 5.46 -1.23 -1.71
CA ALA A 126 6.06 -2.07 -2.74
C ALA A 126 6.63 -3.37 -2.17
N ARG A 127 7.32 -3.30 -1.01
CA ARG A 127 7.87 -4.50 -0.35
C ARG A 127 6.77 -5.43 0.16
N THR A 128 5.69 -4.86 0.71
CA THR A 128 4.54 -5.66 1.16
C THR A 128 3.87 -6.34 -0.03
N ALA A 129 3.57 -5.58 -1.08
CA ALA A 129 2.93 -6.13 -2.28
C ALA A 129 3.81 -7.18 -2.96
N ALA A 130 5.12 -6.95 -3.08
CA ALA A 130 6.06 -7.91 -3.64
C ALA A 130 6.09 -9.21 -2.86
N GLY A 131 6.07 -9.16 -1.52
CA GLY A 131 6.04 -10.34 -0.66
C GLY A 131 4.79 -11.19 -0.89
N GLU A 132 3.62 -10.58 -1.01
CA GLU A 132 2.36 -11.26 -1.31
C GLU A 132 2.31 -11.85 -2.73
N LEU A 133 2.94 -11.17 -3.68
CA LEU A 133 3.01 -11.62 -5.07
C LEU A 133 4.12 -12.67 -5.32
N GLY A 134 4.96 -12.95 -4.34
CA GLY A 134 6.12 -13.83 -4.50
C GLY A 134 7.21 -13.25 -5.41
N LEU A 135 7.27 -11.91 -5.54
CA LEU A 135 8.19 -11.20 -6.42
C LEU A 135 9.33 -10.52 -5.64
N PRO A 136 10.51 -10.35 -6.25
CA PRO A 136 11.57 -9.56 -5.64
C PRO A 136 11.21 -8.07 -5.63
N ALA A 137 11.45 -7.39 -4.50
CA ALA A 137 11.36 -5.93 -4.39
C ALA A 137 12.77 -5.33 -4.50
N ARG A 138 13.02 -4.50 -5.51
CA ARG A 138 14.34 -3.88 -5.76
C ARG A 138 14.23 -2.38 -5.98
N LYS A 139 15.17 -1.63 -5.41
CA LYS A 139 15.32 -0.21 -5.68
C LYS A 139 16.02 -0.04 -7.03
N LEU A 140 15.25 0.26 -8.07
CA LEU A 140 15.75 0.47 -9.43
C LEU A 140 15.82 1.94 -9.82
N LEU A 141 15.21 2.83 -9.03
CA LEU A 141 15.11 4.25 -9.30
C LEU A 141 15.80 5.07 -8.21
N GLU A 142 16.43 6.16 -8.61
CA GLU A 142 16.97 7.16 -7.69
C GLU A 142 16.41 8.54 -8.01
N LYS A 143 16.14 9.32 -6.97
CA LYS A 143 15.71 10.70 -7.15
C LYS A 143 16.93 11.60 -7.31
N GLY A 144 17.13 12.13 -8.51
CA GLY A 144 18.29 12.97 -8.85
C GLY A 144 18.23 14.36 -8.24
N THR A 145 17.04 14.99 -8.19
CA THR A 145 16.84 16.35 -7.65
C THR A 145 15.67 16.40 -6.68
N ASP A 146 15.82 17.24 -5.65
CA ASP A 146 14.76 17.54 -4.70
C ASP A 146 13.89 18.67 -5.28
N ASN A 147 12.92 18.30 -6.11
CA ASN A 147 11.92 19.27 -6.56
C ASN A 147 11.13 19.72 -5.33
N GLY A 148 11.07 21.02 -5.08
CA GLY A 148 10.25 21.62 -4.04
C GLY A 148 8.78 21.20 -4.11
N PRO A 149 7.96 21.66 -3.17
CA PRO A 149 6.54 21.38 -3.16
C PRO A 149 5.85 21.90 -4.42
#